data_3852c42338d38c18ad78c91e29fec2e7
#
_entry.id   3852c42338d38c18ad78c91e29fec2e7
#
_cell.length_a   1.000
_cell.length_b   1.000
_cell.length_c   1.000
_cell.angle_alpha   90.00
_cell.angle_beta   90.00
_cell.angle_gamma   90.00
#
_symmetry.space_group_name_H-M   'P 1'
#
loop_
_entity.id
_entity.type
_entity.pdbx_description
1 polymer ?
#
loop_
_entity_poly.entity_id
_entity_poly.type
_entity_poly.pdbx_seq_one_letter_code
_entity_poly.pdbx_strand_id
1 'polypeptide(L)' 'MSIPKDPFMLYSYVNMMLRDKFDSLEEFCNVNDADPNEIVEKLKAAGFEYDAELNQFG' A
#
# COMPACT_ATOMS: atom_id res chain seq x y z
N MET A 1 2.76 14.30 5.67
CA MET A 1 1.51 14.00 4.93
C MET A 1 0.94 12.70 5.43
N SER A 2 -0.36 12.65 5.69
CA SER A 2 -0.96 11.45 6.24
C SER A 2 -1.42 10.50 5.14
N ILE A 3 -1.32 9.21 5.43
CA ILE A 3 -1.80 8.16 4.55
C ILE A 3 -3.34 8.13 4.63
N PRO A 4 -4.04 8.01 3.50
CA PRO A 4 -5.50 7.93 3.52
C PRO A 4 -6.02 6.79 4.40
N LYS A 5 -7.09 7.03 5.12
CA LYS A 5 -7.70 6.02 5.97
C LYS A 5 -8.77 5.21 5.25
N ASP A 6 -9.37 5.78 4.21
CA ASP A 6 -10.35 5.09 3.40
C ASP A 6 -9.65 4.00 2.58
N PRO A 7 -10.10 2.73 2.65
CA PRO A 7 -9.41 1.64 1.96
C PRO A 7 -9.33 1.82 0.44
N PHE A 8 -10.31 2.42 -0.19
CA PHE A 8 -10.26 2.65 -1.62
C PHE A 8 -9.27 3.74 -1.98
N MET A 9 -9.24 4.81 -1.21
CA MET A 9 -8.27 5.88 -1.40
C MET A 9 -6.85 5.39 -1.07
N LEU A 10 -6.73 4.56 -0.03
CA LEU A 10 -5.46 3.96 0.34
C LEU A 10 -4.94 3.07 -0.79
N TYR A 11 -5.81 2.25 -1.37
CA TYR A 11 -5.47 1.40 -2.50
C TYR A 11 -4.87 2.20 -3.65
N SER A 12 -5.55 3.27 -4.06
CA SER A 12 -5.10 4.11 -5.16
C SER A 12 -3.77 4.80 -4.82
N TYR A 13 -3.67 5.33 -3.62
CA TYR A 13 -2.48 6.05 -3.18
C TYR A 13 -1.26 5.14 -3.12
N VAL A 14 -1.41 3.98 -2.47
CA VAL A 14 -0.31 3.03 -2.32
C VAL A 14 0.14 2.50 -3.67
N ASN A 15 -0.80 2.12 -4.54
CA ASN A 15 -0.44 1.62 -5.87
C ASN A 15 0.29 2.68 -6.70
N MET A 16 -0.12 3.92 -6.60
CA MET A 16 0.56 5.00 -7.30
C MET A 16 2.00 5.14 -6.80
N MET A 17 2.20 5.07 -5.51
CA MET A 17 3.54 5.17 -4.91
C MET A 17 4.42 3.99 -5.27
N LEU A 18 3.86 2.78 -5.25
CA LEU A 18 4.61 1.58 -5.62
C LEU A 18 5.01 1.58 -7.09
N ARG A 19 4.16 2.17 -7.94
CA ARG A 19 4.47 2.27 -9.37
C ARG A 19 5.54 3.31 -9.66
N ASP A 20 5.44 4.47 -9.00
CA ASP A 20 6.24 5.64 -9.37
C ASP A 20 7.47 5.90 -8.50
N LYS A 21 7.45 5.48 -7.23
CA LYS A 21 8.49 5.89 -6.28
C LYS A 21 9.18 4.77 -5.51
N PHE A 22 8.50 3.66 -5.27
CA PHE A 22 9.02 2.61 -4.41
C PHE A 22 9.01 1.25 -5.11
N ASP A 23 10.06 0.47 -4.86
CA ASP A 23 10.20 -0.85 -5.48
C ASP A 23 9.49 -1.94 -4.71
N SER A 24 9.04 -1.66 -3.49
CA SER A 24 8.35 -2.64 -2.65
C SER A 24 7.46 -1.96 -1.63
N LEU A 25 6.50 -2.72 -1.11
CA LEU A 25 5.62 -2.23 -0.05
C LEU A 25 6.42 -1.92 1.22
N GLU A 26 7.42 -2.75 1.52
CA GLU A 26 8.26 -2.55 2.69
C GLU A 26 8.99 -1.22 2.62
N GLU A 27 9.54 -0.88 1.46
CA GLU A 27 10.23 0.39 1.26
C GLU A 27 9.28 1.57 1.45
N PHE A 28 8.09 1.49 0.88
CA PHE A 28 7.06 2.51 1.05
C PHE A 28 6.73 2.72 2.52
N CYS A 29 6.54 1.62 3.24
CA CYS A 29 6.18 1.70 4.65
C CYS A 29 7.30 2.25 5.52
N ASN A 30 8.54 1.90 5.21
CA ASN A 30 9.69 2.42 5.96
C ASN A 30 9.83 3.93 5.82
N VAL A 31 9.69 4.43 4.59
CA VAL A 31 9.81 5.87 4.34
C VAL A 31 8.67 6.64 4.97
N ASN A 32 7.47 6.07 5.01
CA ASN A 32 6.29 6.74 5.54
C ASN A 32 6.01 6.41 7.01
N ASP A 33 6.92 5.66 7.64
CA ASP A 33 6.76 5.24 9.03
C ASP A 33 5.43 4.53 9.26
N ALA A 34 5.09 3.62 8.34
CA ALA A 34 3.85 2.85 8.38
C ALA A 34 4.15 1.37 8.61
N ASP A 35 3.16 0.65 9.15
CA ASP A 35 3.28 -0.79 9.38
C ASP A 35 2.75 -1.53 8.15
N PRO A 36 3.59 -2.33 7.47
CA PRO A 36 3.14 -3.09 6.29
C PRO A 36 1.95 -4.00 6.59
N ASN A 37 1.94 -4.63 7.76
CA ASN A 37 0.84 -5.50 8.14
C ASN A 37 -0.48 -4.76 8.25
N GLU A 38 -0.43 -3.56 8.80
CA GLU A 38 -1.63 -2.74 8.95
C GLU A 38 -2.19 -2.36 7.59
N ILE A 39 -1.32 -1.95 6.67
CA ILE A 39 -1.73 -1.60 5.31
C ILE A 39 -2.33 -2.80 4.58
N VAL A 40 -1.65 -3.94 4.66
CA VAL A 40 -2.14 -5.17 4.02
C VAL A 40 -3.49 -5.58 4.57
N GLU A 41 -3.67 -5.53 5.89
CA GLU A 41 -4.93 -5.92 6.50
C GLU A 41 -6.07 -4.99 6.14
N LYS A 42 -5.81 -3.69 6.12
CA LYS A 42 -6.81 -2.72 5.73
C LYS A 42 -7.29 -2.94 4.30
N LEU A 43 -6.38 -3.16 3.39
CA LEU A 43 -6.72 -3.37 1.99
C LEU A 43 -7.35 -4.74 1.77
N LYS A 44 -6.93 -5.74 2.52
CA LYS A 44 -7.53 -7.06 2.45
C LYS A 44 -8.99 -7.02 2.88
N ALA A 45 -9.31 -6.24 3.89
CA ALA A 45 -10.68 -6.08 4.36
C ALA A 45 -11.59 -5.48 3.28
N ALA A 46 -11.01 -4.71 2.36
CA ALA A 46 -11.73 -4.13 1.24
C ALA A 46 -11.69 -5.00 -0.03
N GLY A 47 -11.04 -6.17 0.06
CA GLY A 47 -10.97 -7.10 -1.05
C GLY A 47 -9.72 -6.98 -1.92
N PHE A 48 -8.72 -6.24 -1.48
CA PHE A 48 -7.47 -6.08 -2.23
C PHE A 48 -6.34 -6.87 -1.58
N GLU A 49 -5.52 -7.51 -2.41
CA GLU A 49 -4.36 -8.27 -1.93
C GLU A 49 -3.09 -7.78 -2.61
N TYR A 50 -1.99 -7.79 -1.88
CA TYR A 50 -0.71 -7.36 -2.40
C TYR A 50 -0.08 -8.47 -3.26
N ASP A 51 0.33 -8.11 -4.47
CA ASP A 51 1.05 -9.00 -5.38
C ASP A 51 2.51 -8.54 -5.43
N ALA A 52 3.40 -9.32 -4.80
CA ALA A 52 4.81 -8.96 -4.70
C ALA A 52 5.51 -9.01 -6.05
N GLU A 53 5.06 -9.86 -6.96
CA GLU A 53 5.66 -9.94 -8.29
C GLU A 53 5.40 -8.70 -9.11
N LEU A 54 4.20 -8.16 -9.02
CA LEU A 54 3.80 -6.98 -9.75
C LEU A 54 4.01 -5.70 -8.93
N ASN A 55 4.33 -5.84 -7.65
CA ASN A 55 4.50 -4.72 -6.72
C ASN A 55 3.26 -3.82 -6.71
N GLN A 56 2.10 -4.42 -6.55
CA GLN A 56 0.84 -3.69 -6.53
C GLN A 56 -0.24 -4.47 -5.78
N PHE A 57 -1.27 -3.75 -5.35
CA PHE A 57 -2.48 -4.37 -4.81
C PHE A 57 -3.48 -4.55 -5.94
N GLY A 58 -4.24 -5.61 -5.86
CA GLY A 58 -5.25 -5.90 -6.88
C GLY A 58 -6.45 -6.63 -6.36
#